data_963e5ff453dc445a909c077084e94279
#
_entry.id   963e5ff453dc445a909c077084e94279
#
_cell.length_a   1.000
_cell.length_b   1.000
_cell.length_c   1.000
_cell.angle_alpha   90.00
_cell.angle_beta   90.00
_cell.angle_gamma   90.00
#
_symmetry.space_group_name_H-M   'P 1'
#
loop_
_entity.id
_entity.type
_entity.pdbx_description
1 polymer ?
#
loop_
_entity_poly.entity_id
_entity_poly.type
_entity_poly.pdbx_seq_one_letter_code
_entity_poly.pdbx_strand_id
1 'polypeptide(L)'
;GFGSIGSLSASLGSSGFGTRFRRRDPASGQLDGAQLQVDFAANAASLGAEVFTPASITEFREVLSHTRQLDHTSVIVIRTDREVKVPGYESWWDVAVAEVSNMPSVQQARMEYEQHRKDEKYHL
;
A
#
# COMPACT_ATOMS: atom_id res chain seq x y z
N GLY A 1 -3.06 -3.92 -2.89
CA GLY A 1 -2.64 -4.12 -1.51
C GLY A 1 -2.93 -2.92 -0.62
N PHE A 2 -2.75 -3.09 0.64
CA PHE A 2 -2.94 -2.04 1.66
C PHE A 2 -1.62 -1.31 1.91
N GLY A 3 -1.27 -0.34 1.07
CA GLY A 3 0.04 0.31 1.05
C GLY A 3 0.43 0.97 2.38
N SER A 4 -0.48 1.70 3.01
CA SER A 4 -0.22 2.36 4.30
C SER A 4 0.06 1.36 5.42
N ILE A 5 -0.75 0.30 5.52
CA ILE A 5 -0.57 -0.77 6.51
C ILE A 5 0.73 -1.53 6.23
N GLY A 6 1.01 -1.83 4.96
CA GLY A 6 2.26 -2.49 4.56
C GLY A 6 3.50 -1.67 4.89
N SER A 7 3.46 -0.34 4.71
CA SER A 7 4.56 0.56 5.06
C SER A 7 4.78 0.62 6.56
N LEU A 8 3.71 0.73 7.34
CA LEU A 8 3.79 0.70 8.81
C LEU A 8 4.37 -0.63 9.30
N SER A 9 3.85 -1.76 8.80
CA SER A 9 4.38 -3.08 9.16
C SER A 9 5.86 -3.23 8.81
N ALA A 10 6.29 -2.70 7.67
CA ALA A 10 7.69 -2.73 7.25
C ALA A 10 8.60 -1.91 8.17
N SER A 11 8.14 -0.74 8.67
CA SER A 11 8.90 0.07 9.63
C SER A 11 9.11 -0.63 10.98
N LEU A 12 8.27 -1.60 11.30
CA LEU A 12 8.40 -2.44 12.50
C LEU A 12 9.20 -3.73 12.25
N GLY A 13 9.82 -3.89 11.09
CA GLY A 13 10.57 -5.06 10.70
C GLY A 13 9.74 -6.26 10.23
N SER A 14 8.41 -6.11 10.10
CA SER A 14 7.51 -7.18 9.65
C SER A 14 7.48 -7.30 8.12
N SER A 15 7.23 -8.51 7.62
CA SER A 15 7.05 -8.79 6.19
C SER A 15 5.71 -8.30 5.59
N GLY A 16 4.83 -7.69 6.41
CA GLY A 16 3.59 -7.06 5.95
C GLY A 16 2.36 -7.96 5.87
N PHE A 17 2.42 -9.18 6.33
CA PHE A 17 1.27 -10.08 6.57
C PHE A 17 0.18 -10.10 5.48
N GLY A 18 0.57 -10.26 4.21
CA GLY A 18 -0.37 -10.32 3.08
C GLY A 18 -0.91 -8.97 2.59
N THR A 19 -0.49 -7.85 3.15
CA THR A 19 -0.91 -6.50 2.73
C THR A 19 -0.51 -6.15 1.29
N ARG A 20 0.43 -6.89 0.71
CA ARG A 20 0.94 -6.68 -0.65
C ARG A 20 0.28 -7.55 -1.71
N PHE A 21 -0.70 -8.38 -1.37
CA PHE A 21 -1.37 -9.33 -2.29
C PHE A 21 -0.38 -10.21 -3.06
N ARG A 22 0.52 -10.85 -2.33
CA ARG A 22 1.46 -11.81 -2.89
C ARG A 22 1.05 -13.24 -2.58
N ARG A 23 1.41 -14.15 -3.47
CA ARG A 23 1.31 -15.59 -3.22
C ARG A 23 2.34 -16.00 -2.17
N ARG A 24 2.05 -17.09 -1.48
CA ARG A 24 3.04 -17.74 -0.62
C ARG A 24 4.18 -18.27 -1.49
N ASP A 25 5.41 -17.94 -1.13
CA ASP A 25 6.59 -18.57 -1.70
C ASP A 25 6.75 -19.97 -1.08
N PRO A 26 6.87 -21.05 -1.88
CA PRO A 26 6.97 -22.40 -1.35
C PRO A 26 8.29 -22.68 -0.62
N ALA A 27 9.36 -21.94 -0.91
CA ALA A 27 10.67 -22.11 -0.29
C ALA A 27 10.76 -21.42 1.07
N SER A 28 10.33 -20.17 1.16
CA SER A 28 10.36 -19.38 2.40
C SER A 28 9.12 -19.57 3.27
N GLY A 29 8.00 -20.01 2.69
CA GLY A 29 6.70 -20.06 3.35
C GLY A 29 6.07 -18.68 3.62
N GLN A 30 6.71 -17.59 3.21
CA GLN A 30 6.26 -16.22 3.39
C GLN A 30 5.35 -15.75 2.23
N LEU A 31 4.63 -14.65 2.43
CA LEU A 31 3.77 -14.04 1.40
C LEU A 31 4.57 -13.03 0.55
N ASP A 32 5.69 -13.48 0.01
CA ASP A 32 6.65 -12.71 -0.80
C ASP A 32 6.84 -13.24 -2.23
N GLY A 33 6.09 -14.25 -2.61
CA GLY A 33 6.07 -14.79 -3.97
C GLY A 33 5.46 -13.86 -5.01
N ALA A 34 5.05 -14.40 -6.15
CA ALA A 34 4.46 -13.63 -7.26
C ALA A 34 3.26 -12.78 -6.79
N GLN A 35 3.16 -11.58 -7.32
CA GLN A 35 2.05 -10.68 -7.00
C GLN A 35 0.73 -11.22 -7.59
N LEU A 36 -0.35 -11.17 -6.81
CA LEU A 36 -1.69 -11.43 -7.31
C LEU A 36 -2.13 -10.28 -8.20
N GLN A 37 -2.52 -10.62 -9.42
CA GLN A 37 -3.09 -9.65 -10.35
C GLN A 37 -4.61 -9.59 -10.11
N VAL A 38 -5.10 -8.42 -9.73
CA VAL A 38 -6.54 -8.16 -9.59
C VAL A 38 -6.95 -7.29 -10.77
N ASP A 39 -7.85 -7.80 -11.60
CA ASP A 39 -8.43 -7.05 -12.71
C ASP A 39 -9.69 -6.31 -12.21
N PHE A 40 -9.50 -5.08 -11.78
CA PHE A 40 -10.59 -4.23 -11.31
C PHE A 40 -11.54 -3.83 -12.44
N ALA A 41 -11.04 -3.73 -13.69
CA ALA A 41 -11.86 -3.40 -14.84
C ALA A 41 -12.84 -4.55 -15.15
N ALA A 42 -12.34 -5.78 -15.24
CA ALA A 42 -13.19 -6.96 -15.42
C ALA A 42 -14.15 -7.16 -14.24
N ASN A 43 -13.72 -6.91 -13.03
CA ASN A 43 -14.58 -6.99 -11.84
C ASN A 43 -15.74 -5.99 -11.92
N ALA A 44 -15.47 -4.72 -12.19
CA ALA A 44 -16.50 -3.70 -12.31
C ALA A 44 -17.48 -3.99 -13.48
N ALA A 45 -16.96 -4.43 -14.64
CA ALA A 45 -17.78 -4.81 -15.78
C ALA A 45 -18.70 -5.99 -15.45
N SER A 46 -18.24 -6.97 -14.67
CA SER A 46 -19.06 -8.12 -14.25
C SER A 46 -20.23 -7.74 -13.36
N LEU A 47 -20.16 -6.57 -12.71
CA LEU A 47 -21.22 -5.99 -11.89
C LEU A 47 -22.14 -5.06 -12.70
N GLY A 48 -21.96 -4.96 -14.02
CA GLY A 48 -22.80 -4.18 -14.91
C GLY A 48 -22.38 -2.72 -15.10
N ALA A 49 -21.20 -2.32 -14.63
CA ALA A 49 -20.70 -0.97 -14.87
C ALA A 49 -20.09 -0.81 -16.28
N GLU A 50 -20.24 0.37 -16.86
CA GLU A 50 -19.41 0.78 -18.00
C GLU A 50 -18.02 1.15 -17.50
N VAL A 51 -16.95 0.55 -18.09
CA VAL A 51 -15.61 0.65 -17.56
C VAL A 51 -14.66 1.34 -18.54
N PHE A 52 -13.90 2.29 -18.01
CA PHE A 52 -12.88 3.07 -18.73
C PHE A 52 -11.51 2.85 -18.10
N THR A 53 -10.48 2.72 -18.93
CA THR A 53 -9.10 2.49 -18.50
C THR A 53 -8.13 3.48 -19.14
N PRO A 54 -8.20 4.78 -18.82
CA PRO A 54 -7.34 5.79 -19.43
C PRO A 54 -5.87 5.53 -19.11
N ALA A 55 -5.01 5.67 -20.12
CA ALA A 55 -3.57 5.47 -20.01
C ALA A 55 -2.80 6.78 -19.79
N SER A 56 -3.46 7.94 -19.91
CA SER A 56 -2.86 9.25 -19.76
C SER A 56 -3.78 10.22 -19.00
N ILE A 57 -3.20 11.32 -18.51
CA ILE A 57 -3.97 12.39 -17.85
C ILE A 57 -4.94 13.06 -18.84
N THR A 58 -4.58 13.18 -20.11
CA THR A 58 -5.46 13.74 -21.13
C THR A 58 -6.68 12.86 -21.34
N GLU A 59 -6.48 11.57 -21.58
CA GLU A 59 -7.57 10.59 -21.69
C GLU A 59 -8.44 10.54 -20.42
N PHE A 60 -7.81 10.61 -19.24
CA PHE A 60 -8.56 10.66 -17.98
C PHE A 60 -9.51 11.85 -17.91
N ARG A 61 -9.07 13.04 -18.33
CA ARG A 61 -9.92 14.24 -18.36
C ARG A 61 -11.09 14.10 -19.34
N GLU A 62 -10.83 13.52 -20.50
CA GLU A 62 -11.87 13.26 -21.51
C GLU A 62 -12.90 12.26 -20.99
N VAL A 63 -12.44 11.13 -20.45
CA VAL A 63 -13.29 10.12 -19.84
C VAL A 63 -14.11 10.71 -18.68
N LEU A 64 -13.49 11.50 -17.80
CA LEU A 64 -14.19 12.14 -16.69
C LEU A 64 -15.29 13.11 -17.17
N SER A 65 -15.05 13.83 -18.26
CA SER A 65 -16.06 14.70 -18.86
C SER A 65 -17.20 13.92 -19.51
N HIS A 66 -16.88 12.79 -20.13
CA HIS A 66 -17.85 11.89 -20.73
C HIS A 66 -18.74 11.22 -19.66
N THR A 67 -18.12 10.63 -18.64
CA THR A 67 -18.85 9.87 -17.60
C THR A 67 -19.82 10.73 -16.80
N ARG A 68 -19.61 12.05 -16.71
CA ARG A 68 -20.55 12.97 -16.06
C ARG A 68 -21.88 13.13 -16.81
N GLN A 69 -21.94 12.69 -18.06
CA GLN A 69 -23.15 12.78 -18.89
C GLN A 69 -23.92 11.47 -18.96
N LEU A 70 -23.37 10.41 -18.38
CA LEU A 70 -23.99 9.10 -18.33
C LEU A 70 -25.05 9.05 -17.23
N ASP A 71 -26.11 8.33 -17.48
CA ASP A 71 -27.24 8.09 -16.54
C ASP A 71 -27.15 6.73 -15.83
N HIS A 72 -26.04 6.03 -16.01
CA HIS A 72 -25.77 4.72 -15.43
C HIS A 72 -24.41 4.68 -14.73
N THR A 73 -24.16 3.59 -13.99
CA THR A 73 -22.91 3.41 -13.25
C THR A 73 -21.73 3.28 -14.18
N SER A 74 -20.74 4.14 -14.00
CA SER A 74 -19.46 4.07 -14.70
C SER A 74 -18.31 3.95 -13.71
N VAL A 75 -17.26 3.23 -14.10
CA VAL A 75 -16.05 3.03 -13.30
C VAL A 75 -14.82 3.38 -14.12
N ILE A 76 -13.99 4.27 -13.58
CA ILE A 76 -12.71 4.63 -14.20
C ILE A 76 -11.59 3.94 -13.42
N VAL A 77 -10.89 3.02 -14.09
CA VAL A 77 -9.77 2.29 -13.49
C VAL A 77 -8.45 2.92 -13.94
N ILE A 78 -7.70 3.45 -12.99
CA ILE A 78 -6.41 4.09 -13.23
C ILE A 78 -5.30 3.24 -12.62
N ARG A 79 -4.27 2.94 -13.40
CA ARG A 79 -3.06 2.31 -12.89
C ARG A 79 -2.12 3.38 -12.33
N THR A 80 -1.76 3.24 -11.06
CA THR A 80 -0.80 4.13 -10.39
C THR A 80 0.46 3.35 -10.02
N ASP A 81 1.59 4.07 -9.94
CA ASP A 81 2.78 3.51 -9.33
C ASP A 81 2.64 3.58 -7.80
N ARG A 82 2.56 2.43 -7.16
CA ARG A 82 2.39 2.32 -5.71
C ARG A 82 3.65 2.72 -4.92
N GLU A 83 4.81 2.77 -5.56
CA GLU A 83 6.07 3.14 -4.91
C GLU A 83 6.28 4.67 -4.94
N VAL A 84 5.60 5.38 -5.84
CA VAL A 84 5.59 6.85 -5.85
C VAL A 84 4.61 7.36 -4.80
N LYS A 85 5.14 8.00 -3.78
CA LYS A 85 4.38 8.55 -2.65
C LYS A 85 4.57 10.05 -2.57
N VAL A 86 3.58 10.72 -2.00
CA VAL A 86 3.75 12.11 -1.57
C VAL A 86 4.76 12.12 -0.43
N PRO A 87 5.77 13.01 -0.43
CA PRO A 87 6.71 13.14 0.67
C PRO A 87 5.97 13.36 1.99
N GLY A 88 6.42 12.66 3.04
CA GLY A 88 5.92 12.86 4.39
C GLY A 88 6.51 14.12 5.03
N TYR A 89 6.13 14.36 6.29
CA TYR A 89 6.67 15.47 7.09
C TYR A 89 8.05 15.18 7.68
N GLU A 90 8.68 14.06 7.29
CA GLU A 90 9.97 13.58 7.83
C GLU A 90 9.98 13.48 9.38
N SER A 91 8.81 13.28 9.97
CA SER A 91 8.64 13.13 11.40
C SER A 91 8.65 11.66 11.79
N TRP A 92 9.33 11.37 12.89
CA TRP A 92 9.24 10.07 13.52
C TRP A 92 7.94 9.94 14.32
N TRP A 93 7.32 8.77 14.25
CA TRP A 93 6.09 8.46 14.97
C TRP A 93 6.39 7.37 16.00
N ASP A 94 5.99 7.58 17.24
CA ASP A 94 6.13 6.59 18.30
C ASP A 94 5.18 5.40 18.06
N VAL A 95 5.67 4.44 17.28
CA VAL A 95 4.98 3.16 17.05
C VAL A 95 5.84 2.06 17.64
N ALA A 96 5.36 1.46 18.71
CA ALA A 96 6.12 0.47 19.46
C ALA A 96 6.49 -0.76 18.62
N VAL A 97 7.76 -1.14 18.70
CA VAL A 97 8.30 -2.38 18.09
C VAL A 97 8.35 -3.48 19.14
N ALA A 98 8.12 -4.72 18.74
CA ALA A 98 8.18 -5.87 19.64
C ALA A 98 9.52 -5.96 20.38
N GLU A 99 9.47 -6.16 21.68
CA GLU A 99 10.66 -6.25 22.54
C GLU A 99 11.40 -7.58 22.37
N VAL A 100 10.66 -8.63 22.03
CA VAL A 100 11.19 -9.98 21.84
C VAL A 100 10.80 -10.48 20.46
N SER A 101 11.80 -10.82 19.66
CA SER A 101 11.59 -11.43 18.34
C SER A 101 12.81 -12.23 17.95
N ASN A 102 12.59 -13.35 17.24
CA ASN A 102 13.65 -14.13 16.60
C ASN A 102 13.97 -13.63 15.18
N MET A 103 13.24 -12.63 14.67
CA MET A 103 13.45 -12.06 13.35
C MET A 103 14.49 -10.94 13.41
N PRO A 104 15.63 -11.04 12.67
CA PRO A 104 16.67 -10.00 12.69
C PRO A 104 16.14 -8.63 12.28
N SER A 105 15.20 -8.54 11.35
CA SER A 105 14.59 -7.28 10.92
C SER A 105 13.79 -6.60 12.03
N VAL A 106 13.12 -7.37 12.89
CA VAL A 106 12.37 -6.83 14.04
C VAL A 106 13.34 -6.39 15.13
N GLN A 107 14.42 -7.15 15.37
CA GLN A 107 15.47 -6.76 16.31
C GLN A 107 16.16 -5.45 15.91
N GLN A 108 16.45 -5.30 14.63
CA GLN A 108 17.03 -4.06 14.09
C GLN A 108 16.04 -2.89 14.24
N ALA A 109 14.79 -3.06 13.86
CA ALA A 109 13.76 -2.03 14.03
C ALA A 109 13.58 -1.64 15.50
N ARG A 110 13.71 -2.58 16.45
CA ARG A 110 13.66 -2.29 17.89
C ARG A 110 14.83 -1.42 18.34
N MET A 111 16.04 -1.69 17.89
CA MET A 111 17.22 -0.85 18.23
C MET A 111 17.05 0.58 17.72
N GLU A 112 16.55 0.74 16.50
CA GLU A 112 16.27 2.05 15.89
C GLU A 112 15.17 2.80 16.66
N TYR A 113 14.09 2.12 17.03
CA TYR A 113 13.02 2.65 17.87
C TYR A 113 13.53 3.17 19.21
N GLU A 114 14.35 2.39 19.92
CA GLU A 114 14.92 2.79 21.21
C GLU A 114 15.86 3.99 21.10
N GLN A 115 16.55 4.13 19.97
CA GLN A 115 17.38 5.31 19.71
C GLN A 115 16.51 6.55 19.51
N HIS A 116 15.47 6.47 18.67
CA HIS A 116 14.56 7.60 18.44
C HIS A 116 13.85 8.03 19.73
N ARG A 117 13.46 7.10 20.57
CA ARG A 117 12.87 7.41 21.88
C ARG A 117 13.77 8.20 22.81
N LYS A 118 15.08 8.03 22.73
CA LYS A 118 16.04 8.83 23.53
C LYS A 118 16.13 10.26 23.04
N ASP A 119 15.88 10.46 21.74
CA ASP A 119 15.95 11.78 21.11
C ASP A 119 14.61 12.55 21.23
N GLU A 120 13.56 11.89 21.71
CA GLU A 120 12.24 12.47 21.90
C GLU A 120 12.26 13.56 22.98
N LYS A 121 11.78 14.76 22.63
CA LYS A 121 11.67 15.89 23.57
C LYS A 121 10.27 15.93 24.16
N TYR A 122 10.18 15.75 25.46
CA TYR A 122 8.92 15.98 26.17
C TYR A 122 8.73 17.50 26.36
N HIS A 123 7.71 18.02 25.73
CA HIS A 123 7.25 19.38 25.98
C HIS A 123 6.21 19.33 27.10
N LEU A 124 6.60 19.78 28.30
CA LEU A 124 5.70 19.99 29.44
C LEU A 124 4.98 21.33 29.32
#